data_bab4ca2c7a7670cf5ba35564720276d8
#
_entry.id   bab4ca2c7a7670cf5ba35564720276d8
#
_cell.length_a   1.000
_cell.length_b   1.000
_cell.length_c   1.000
_cell.angle_alpha   90.00
_cell.angle_beta   90.00
_cell.angle_gamma   90.00
#
_symmetry.space_group_name_H-M   'P 1'
#
loop_
_entity.id
_entity.type
_entity.pdbx_description
1 polymer ?
#
loop_
_entity_poly.entity_id
_entity_poly.type
_entity_poly.pdbx_seq_one_letter_code
_entity_poly.pdbx_strand_id
1 'polypeptide(L)'
;MKLLYRILIIVLACLAAISCTQTPNNKRIVFIGDSITDGNWGCIYNYKRTSAERSHTDMNHIYGHSYVYIIASYCQSRWPSRNYAFFNRGFSGQALDNLAARWQEDVLDLHPDVLSVLIGTNDIHRWLDGDRQTPFDFEAWKALYKSLLEKTKQSNPELKITLCTPFVAKEGNLGISEDYALREDMTRRLAACVRELCKETGAILIPFDTMFEKLVSTEPAPSYWIWDGIHPTPAGHKRMADLWLKKAKI
;
A
#
# COMPACT_ATOMS: atom_id res chain seq x y z
N MET A 1 -45.89 33.92 30.34
CA MET A 1 -46.01 32.80 29.38
C MET A 1 -45.36 33.08 28.02
N LYS A 2 -45.68 34.15 27.32
CA LYS A 2 -45.12 34.43 25.98
C LYS A 2 -43.59 34.63 25.95
N LEU A 3 -42.99 35.17 27.03
CA LEU A 3 -41.54 35.40 27.13
C LEU A 3 -40.78 34.09 27.36
N LEU A 4 -41.28 33.20 28.23
CA LEU A 4 -40.67 31.86 28.46
C LEU A 4 -40.69 30.97 27.20
N TYR A 5 -41.77 31.07 26.41
CA TYR A 5 -41.91 30.32 25.16
C TYR A 5 -40.91 30.78 24.08
N ARG A 6 -40.61 32.09 24.02
CA ARG A 6 -39.57 32.63 23.11
C ARG A 6 -38.15 32.24 23.51
N ILE A 7 -37.85 32.20 24.82
CA ILE A 7 -36.56 31.78 25.32
C ILE A 7 -36.35 30.27 25.04
N LEU A 8 -37.39 29.45 25.23
CA LEU A 8 -37.32 28.00 24.95
C LEU A 8 -37.11 27.71 23.47
N ILE A 9 -37.71 28.46 22.55
CA ILE A 9 -37.53 28.31 21.11
C ILE A 9 -36.12 28.74 20.68
N ILE A 10 -35.54 29.78 21.28
CA ILE A 10 -34.19 30.24 20.99
C ILE A 10 -33.16 29.21 21.51
N VAL A 11 -33.35 28.63 22.69
CA VAL A 11 -32.47 27.60 23.24
C VAL A 11 -32.55 26.32 22.41
N LEU A 12 -33.74 25.90 21.95
CA LEU A 12 -33.87 24.75 21.05
C LEU A 12 -33.25 25.02 19.67
N ALA A 13 -33.35 26.22 19.13
CA ALA A 13 -32.72 26.61 17.88
C ALA A 13 -31.17 26.66 17.99
N CYS A 14 -30.65 27.11 19.13
CA CYS A 14 -29.20 27.07 19.40
C CYS A 14 -28.70 25.65 19.62
N LEU A 15 -29.48 24.74 20.24
CA LEU A 15 -29.10 23.32 20.38
C LEU A 15 -29.17 22.56 19.04
N ALA A 16 -30.08 22.94 18.14
CA ALA A 16 -30.14 22.37 16.78
C ALA A 16 -29.00 22.89 15.88
N ALA A 17 -28.43 24.07 16.16
CA ALA A 17 -27.27 24.61 15.42
C ALA A 17 -25.92 24.04 15.87
N ILE A 18 -25.85 23.31 17.01
CA ILE A 18 -24.62 22.64 17.48
C ILE A 18 -24.48 21.24 16.88
N SER A 19 -25.47 20.73 16.18
CA SER A 19 -25.44 19.41 15.57
C SER A 19 -25.32 19.53 14.06
N CYS A 20 -24.17 19.88 13.55
CA CYS A 20 -23.61 19.42 12.27
C CYS A 20 -22.36 20.20 11.88
N THR A 21 -21.36 20.26 12.72
CA THR A 21 -20.00 20.21 12.18
C THR A 21 -19.73 18.74 11.92
N GLN A 22 -20.20 18.22 10.79
CA GLN A 22 -19.56 17.03 10.22
C GLN A 22 -18.08 17.40 10.13
N THR A 23 -17.26 16.80 10.99
CA THR A 23 -15.82 16.73 10.74
C THR A 23 -15.69 16.27 9.31
N PRO A 24 -14.97 17.02 8.43
CA PRO A 24 -14.83 16.60 7.06
C PRO A 24 -14.40 15.14 7.10
N ASN A 25 -15.17 14.28 6.42
CA ASN A 25 -14.92 12.84 6.42
C ASN A 25 -13.61 12.65 5.65
N ASN A 26 -12.49 12.69 6.40
CA ASN A 26 -11.14 12.63 5.85
C ASN A 26 -10.96 11.24 5.26
N LYS A 27 -11.04 11.13 3.94
CA LYS A 27 -10.81 9.85 3.28
C LYS A 27 -9.44 9.30 3.67
N ARG A 28 -9.43 8.14 4.29
CA ARG A 28 -8.25 7.48 4.85
C ARG A 28 -7.70 6.49 3.85
N ILE A 29 -6.46 6.68 3.44
CA ILE A 29 -5.80 5.89 2.40
C ILE A 29 -4.58 5.22 3.02
N VAL A 30 -4.64 3.90 3.15
CA VAL A 30 -3.58 3.09 3.74
C VAL A 30 -2.82 2.35 2.65
N PHE A 31 -1.49 2.48 2.66
CA PHE A 31 -0.56 1.69 1.87
C PHE A 31 0.19 0.73 2.79
N ILE A 32 0.12 -0.56 2.54
CA ILE A 32 0.82 -1.59 3.31
C ILE A 32 1.66 -2.46 2.36
N GLY A 33 2.83 -2.87 2.80
CA GLY A 33 3.77 -3.64 1.98
C GLY A 33 5.15 -3.76 2.61
N ASP A 34 6.13 -3.97 1.74
CA ASP A 34 7.56 -4.14 2.07
C ASP A 34 8.40 -2.85 1.87
N SER A 35 9.71 -3.01 1.59
CA SER A 35 10.66 -1.90 1.37
C SER A 35 10.27 -0.98 0.22
N ILE A 36 9.61 -1.52 -0.83
CA ILE A 36 9.17 -0.73 -2.00
C ILE A 36 8.09 0.27 -1.60
N THR A 37 7.21 -0.11 -0.67
CA THR A 37 6.18 0.76 -0.10
C THR A 37 6.75 1.65 1.00
N ASP A 38 7.61 1.10 1.87
CA ASP A 38 8.28 1.82 2.97
C ASP A 38 9.02 3.06 2.49
N GLY A 39 9.85 2.93 1.45
CA GLY A 39 10.66 4.04 0.93
C GLY A 39 11.55 4.68 2.00
N ASN A 40 12.14 3.86 2.87
CA ASN A 40 12.97 4.28 4.02
C ASN A 40 12.25 5.11 5.09
N TRP A 41 10.93 5.13 5.09
CA TRP A 41 10.21 5.92 6.07
C TRP A 41 10.45 5.46 7.51
N GLY A 42 10.57 4.17 7.76
CA GLY A 42 10.80 3.61 9.08
C GLY A 42 12.27 3.48 9.48
N CYS A 43 13.22 3.90 8.64
CA CYS A 43 14.66 3.69 8.88
C CYS A 43 15.38 5.02 9.14
N ILE A 44 15.87 5.21 10.36
CA ILE A 44 16.87 6.24 10.69
C ILE A 44 18.06 5.47 11.27
N TYR A 45 19.22 5.49 10.59
CA TYR A 45 20.46 4.87 11.08
C TYR A 45 20.29 3.41 11.56
N ASN A 46 19.67 2.55 10.75
CA ASN A 46 19.36 1.15 11.08
C ASN A 46 18.29 0.93 12.17
N TYR A 47 17.64 1.95 12.64
CA TYR A 47 16.50 1.83 13.56
C TYR A 47 15.19 1.77 12.79
N LYS A 48 14.44 0.67 12.95
CA LYS A 48 13.09 0.51 12.37
C LYS A 48 12.05 0.99 13.37
N ARG A 49 11.29 2.00 12.99
CA ARG A 49 10.18 2.47 13.81
C ARG A 49 9.00 1.50 13.79
N THR A 50 8.33 1.34 14.91
CA THR A 50 7.05 0.63 14.99
C THR A 50 5.93 1.42 14.31
N SER A 51 4.79 0.76 14.04
CA SER A 51 3.61 1.45 13.48
C SER A 51 3.12 2.61 14.34
N ALA A 52 3.15 2.46 15.65
CA ALA A 52 2.78 3.53 16.60
C ALA A 52 3.72 4.75 16.50
N GLU A 53 5.04 4.51 16.45
CA GLU A 53 6.04 5.58 16.30
C GLU A 53 5.91 6.31 14.97
N ARG A 54 5.51 5.60 13.90
CA ARG A 54 5.27 6.18 12.58
C ARG A 54 4.13 7.20 12.57
N SER A 55 3.19 7.08 13.45
CA SER A 55 2.08 8.04 13.57
C SER A 55 2.51 9.41 14.08
N HIS A 56 3.69 9.52 14.67
CA HIS A 56 4.24 10.76 15.26
C HIS A 56 5.46 11.31 14.51
N THR A 57 5.71 10.85 13.30
CA THR A 57 6.83 11.32 12.48
C THR A 57 6.61 12.77 12.03
N ASP A 58 7.70 13.51 11.86
CA ASP A 58 7.63 14.84 11.29
C ASP A 58 7.06 14.85 9.86
N MET A 59 6.48 15.97 9.46
CA MET A 59 5.78 16.08 8.18
C MET A 59 6.69 15.97 6.95
N ASN A 60 8.02 16.11 7.11
CA ASN A 60 8.95 16.00 5.99
C ASN A 60 9.17 14.54 5.57
N HIS A 61 9.06 13.59 6.52
CA HIS A 61 9.36 12.18 6.32
C HIS A 61 8.16 11.24 6.49
N ILE A 62 6.97 11.81 6.74
CA ILE A 62 5.77 11.06 7.14
C ILE A 62 5.32 9.97 6.15
N TYR A 63 5.74 10.03 4.89
CA TYR A 63 5.37 9.06 3.86
C TYR A 63 6.55 8.29 3.27
N GLY A 64 7.78 8.50 3.73
CA GLY A 64 8.99 7.96 3.11
C GLY A 64 9.28 8.59 1.74
N HIS A 65 10.10 7.90 0.92
CA HIS A 65 10.56 8.40 -0.37
C HIS A 65 10.06 7.55 -1.56
N SER A 66 9.02 6.75 -1.34
CA SER A 66 8.46 5.83 -2.34
C SER A 66 7.34 6.47 -3.18
N TYR A 67 6.73 5.65 -4.02
CA TYR A 67 5.52 6.03 -4.77
C TYR A 67 4.39 6.54 -3.87
N VAL A 68 4.34 6.13 -2.60
CA VAL A 68 3.36 6.61 -1.61
C VAL A 68 3.49 8.11 -1.38
N TYR A 69 4.73 8.61 -1.20
CA TYR A 69 4.99 10.04 -1.06
C TYR A 69 4.52 10.82 -2.29
N ILE A 70 4.80 10.32 -3.49
CA ILE A 70 4.41 10.97 -4.75
C ILE A 70 2.89 11.04 -4.87
N ILE A 71 2.18 9.95 -4.55
CA ILE A 71 0.71 9.90 -4.57
C ILE A 71 0.12 10.88 -3.54
N ALA A 72 0.62 10.84 -2.30
CA ALA A 72 0.13 11.69 -1.23
C ALA A 72 0.33 13.18 -1.57
N SER A 73 1.54 13.55 -2.02
CA SER A 73 1.87 14.91 -2.44
C SER A 73 0.97 15.40 -3.58
N TYR A 74 0.76 14.56 -4.60
CA TYR A 74 -0.12 14.89 -5.72
C TYR A 74 -1.56 15.11 -5.25
N CYS A 75 -2.12 14.20 -4.47
CA CYS A 75 -3.53 14.28 -4.06
C CYS A 75 -3.77 15.44 -3.10
N GLN A 76 -2.91 15.63 -2.10
CA GLN A 76 -3.07 16.70 -1.11
C GLN A 76 -2.89 18.09 -1.74
N SER A 77 -1.96 18.26 -2.66
CA SER A 77 -1.75 19.53 -3.36
C SER A 77 -2.86 19.82 -4.38
N ARG A 78 -3.36 18.80 -5.08
CA ARG A 78 -4.36 18.96 -6.13
C ARG A 78 -5.77 19.17 -5.60
N TRP A 79 -6.11 18.51 -4.47
CA TRP A 79 -7.45 18.53 -3.88
C TRP A 79 -7.41 18.81 -2.37
N PRO A 80 -6.91 19.98 -1.94
CA PRO A 80 -6.74 20.28 -0.51
C PRO A 80 -8.06 20.24 0.26
N SER A 81 -9.19 20.60 -0.37
CA SER A 81 -10.52 20.55 0.24
C SER A 81 -11.03 19.14 0.56
N ARG A 82 -10.45 18.10 -0.06
CA ARG A 82 -10.82 16.71 0.23
C ARG A 82 -10.17 16.18 1.51
N ASN A 83 -9.19 16.87 2.04
CA ASN A 83 -8.51 16.58 3.31
C ASN A 83 -8.11 15.10 3.45
N TYR A 84 -7.46 14.53 2.43
CA TYR A 84 -7.03 13.13 2.43
C TYR A 84 -6.00 12.85 3.54
N ALA A 85 -6.24 11.78 4.32
CA ALA A 85 -5.29 11.24 5.29
C ALA A 85 -4.59 10.01 4.70
N PHE A 86 -3.29 10.11 4.48
CA PHE A 86 -2.46 9.03 3.96
C PHE A 86 -1.68 8.34 5.09
N PHE A 87 -1.57 7.03 5.01
CA PHE A 87 -0.80 6.21 5.95
C PHE A 87 0.12 5.27 5.17
N ASN A 88 1.42 5.42 5.38
CA ASN A 88 2.39 4.46 4.88
C ASN A 88 2.66 3.41 5.97
N ARG A 89 2.33 2.16 5.69
CA ARG A 89 2.55 0.98 6.54
C ARG A 89 3.42 -0.07 5.82
N GLY A 90 4.30 0.38 4.94
CA GLY A 90 5.37 -0.43 4.39
C GLY A 90 6.46 -0.69 5.43
N PHE A 91 7.00 -1.89 5.47
CA PHE A 91 8.15 -2.27 6.30
C PHE A 91 9.14 -3.08 5.49
N SER A 92 10.37 -2.59 5.44
CA SER A 92 11.46 -3.23 4.71
C SER A 92 11.69 -4.68 5.15
N GLY A 93 11.83 -5.59 4.18
CA GLY A 93 12.13 -7.01 4.41
C GLY A 93 10.92 -7.86 4.81
N GLN A 94 9.71 -7.32 4.85
CA GLN A 94 8.53 -8.07 5.24
C GLN A 94 7.90 -8.85 4.08
N ALA A 95 7.37 -10.03 4.43
CA ALA A 95 6.58 -10.93 3.60
C ALA A 95 5.11 -10.93 4.06
N LEU A 96 4.25 -11.70 3.41
CA LEU A 96 2.81 -11.69 3.67
C LEU A 96 2.44 -12.10 5.11
N ASP A 97 3.16 -13.06 5.69
CA ASP A 97 2.98 -13.48 7.09
C ASP A 97 3.21 -12.35 8.08
N ASN A 98 4.21 -11.50 7.81
CA ASN A 98 4.48 -10.34 8.64
C ASN A 98 3.36 -9.28 8.53
N LEU A 99 2.81 -9.09 7.33
CA LEU A 99 1.64 -8.23 7.15
C LEU A 99 0.44 -8.79 7.94
N ALA A 100 0.21 -10.10 7.89
CA ALA A 100 -0.85 -10.76 8.62
C ALA A 100 -0.74 -10.53 10.13
N ALA A 101 0.47 -10.64 10.69
CA ALA A 101 0.73 -10.46 12.11
C ALA A 101 0.39 -9.04 12.63
N ARG A 102 0.49 -8.03 11.80
CA ARG A 102 0.21 -6.61 12.16
C ARG A 102 -1.02 -6.02 11.45
N TRP A 103 -1.83 -6.87 10.79
CA TRP A 103 -2.96 -6.42 10.00
C TRP A 103 -4.02 -5.68 10.81
N GLN A 104 -4.20 -6.07 12.08
CA GLN A 104 -5.13 -5.39 12.97
C GLN A 104 -4.73 -3.93 13.18
N GLU A 105 -3.49 -3.69 13.63
CA GLU A 105 -2.98 -2.36 13.95
C GLU A 105 -2.80 -1.49 12.70
N ASP A 106 -2.23 -2.05 11.63
CA ASP A 106 -1.79 -1.29 10.46
C ASP A 106 -2.86 -1.14 9.36
N VAL A 107 -3.96 -1.88 9.45
CA VAL A 107 -5.06 -1.79 8.50
C VAL A 107 -6.40 -1.55 9.20
N LEU A 108 -6.84 -2.47 10.07
CA LEU A 108 -8.20 -2.42 10.59
C LEU A 108 -8.43 -1.25 11.54
N ASP A 109 -7.51 -1.00 12.47
CA ASP A 109 -7.60 0.10 13.44
C ASP A 109 -7.45 1.48 12.79
N LEU A 110 -6.90 1.53 11.58
CA LEU A 110 -6.83 2.76 10.78
C LEU A 110 -8.14 3.07 10.05
N HIS A 111 -9.10 2.16 10.03
CA HIS A 111 -10.40 2.33 9.38
C HIS A 111 -10.29 2.94 7.97
N PRO A 112 -9.60 2.28 7.01
CA PRO A 112 -9.36 2.84 5.69
C PRO A 112 -10.62 2.93 4.84
N ASP A 113 -10.70 3.97 3.99
CA ASP A 113 -11.62 4.05 2.85
C ASP A 113 -11.00 3.47 1.58
N VAL A 114 -9.67 3.49 1.53
CA VAL A 114 -8.87 2.89 0.45
C VAL A 114 -7.70 2.15 1.07
N LEU A 115 -7.56 0.87 0.72
CA LEU A 115 -6.40 0.04 1.06
C LEU A 115 -5.62 -0.29 -0.20
N SER A 116 -4.31 -0.10 -0.16
CA SER A 116 -3.37 -0.51 -1.22
C SER A 116 -2.35 -1.48 -0.68
N VAL A 117 -2.21 -2.65 -1.32
CA VAL A 117 -1.29 -3.70 -0.87
C VAL A 117 -0.31 -4.05 -1.98
N LEU A 118 1.00 -4.02 -1.67
CA LEU A 118 2.08 -4.51 -2.52
C LEU A 118 2.97 -5.43 -1.68
N ILE A 119 2.99 -6.73 -2.01
CA ILE A 119 3.73 -7.74 -1.27
C ILE A 119 4.06 -8.94 -2.17
N GLY A 120 5.03 -9.75 -1.79
CA GLY A 120 5.39 -11.00 -2.46
C GLY A 120 6.88 -11.15 -2.75
N THR A 121 7.62 -10.06 -2.90
CA THR A 121 9.05 -10.09 -3.21
C THR A 121 9.87 -10.79 -2.14
N ASN A 122 9.62 -10.47 -0.86
CA ASN A 122 10.34 -11.08 0.26
C ASN A 122 9.85 -12.51 0.59
N ASP A 123 8.64 -12.87 0.22
CA ASP A 123 8.14 -14.24 0.33
C ASP A 123 9.03 -15.18 -0.51
N ILE A 124 9.32 -14.78 -1.76
CA ILE A 124 10.22 -15.51 -2.65
C ILE A 124 11.66 -15.46 -2.16
N HIS A 125 12.13 -14.28 -1.72
CA HIS A 125 13.51 -14.10 -1.23
C HIS A 125 13.79 -15.05 -0.06
N ARG A 126 12.93 -15.10 0.93
CA ARG A 126 13.06 -15.99 2.09
C ARG A 126 13.03 -17.45 1.71
N TRP A 127 12.20 -17.84 0.75
CA TRP A 127 12.15 -19.21 0.28
C TRP A 127 13.43 -19.60 -0.47
N LEU A 128 13.96 -18.71 -1.31
CA LEU A 128 15.20 -18.92 -2.05
C LEU A 128 16.44 -19.01 -1.12
N ASP A 129 16.43 -18.26 -0.03
CA ASP A 129 17.50 -18.27 0.98
C ASP A 129 17.38 -19.44 1.98
N GLY A 130 16.22 -20.12 1.99
CA GLY A 130 15.91 -21.27 2.84
C GLY A 130 16.47 -22.60 2.29
N ASP A 131 16.00 -23.70 2.86
CA ASP A 131 16.42 -25.05 2.48
C ASP A 131 15.88 -25.52 1.12
N ARG A 132 14.82 -24.89 0.61
CA ARG A 132 14.14 -25.17 -0.68
C ARG A 132 13.65 -26.62 -0.84
N GLN A 133 13.68 -27.45 0.21
CA GLN A 133 13.24 -28.85 0.13
C GLN A 133 11.73 -28.94 -0.03
N THR A 134 11.01 -28.02 0.63
CA THR A 134 9.57 -27.91 0.46
C THR A 134 9.24 -26.89 -0.62
N PRO A 135 8.47 -27.24 -1.66
CA PRO A 135 8.05 -26.28 -2.67
C PRO A 135 7.31 -25.10 -2.04
N PHE A 136 7.48 -23.92 -2.65
CA PHE A 136 6.70 -22.74 -2.22
C PHE A 136 5.20 -22.98 -2.46
N ASP A 137 4.40 -22.84 -1.41
CA ASP A 137 2.95 -23.07 -1.47
C ASP A 137 2.21 -21.80 -1.88
N PHE A 138 1.99 -21.65 -3.19
CA PHE A 138 1.28 -20.51 -3.77
C PHE A 138 -0.20 -20.48 -3.36
N GLU A 139 -0.82 -21.64 -3.16
CA GLU A 139 -2.24 -21.72 -2.76
C GLU A 139 -2.41 -21.29 -1.30
N ALA A 140 -1.54 -21.73 -0.40
CA ALA A 140 -1.55 -21.27 1.00
C ALA A 140 -1.27 -19.76 1.08
N TRP A 141 -0.31 -19.24 0.28
CA TRP A 141 -0.04 -17.80 0.20
C TRP A 141 -1.27 -17.03 -0.28
N LYS A 142 -1.92 -17.47 -1.34
CA LYS A 142 -3.14 -16.86 -1.87
C LYS A 142 -4.30 -16.93 -0.87
N ALA A 143 -4.46 -18.06 -0.18
CA ALA A 143 -5.51 -18.25 0.83
C ALA A 143 -5.32 -17.31 2.03
N LEU A 144 -4.10 -17.16 2.54
CA LEU A 144 -3.78 -16.20 3.59
C LEU A 144 -4.11 -14.78 3.14
N TYR A 145 -3.66 -14.39 1.95
CA TYR A 145 -3.92 -13.05 1.44
C TYR A 145 -5.43 -12.79 1.32
N LYS A 146 -6.17 -13.74 0.74
CA LYS A 146 -7.64 -13.66 0.62
C LYS A 146 -8.32 -13.45 1.97
N SER A 147 -7.93 -14.21 2.99
CA SER A 147 -8.51 -14.10 4.33
C SER A 147 -8.33 -12.72 4.94
N LEU A 148 -7.19 -12.07 4.70
CA LEU A 148 -6.93 -10.70 5.16
C LEU A 148 -7.84 -9.67 4.46
N LEU A 149 -8.04 -9.84 3.14
CA LEU A 149 -8.92 -8.97 2.35
C LEU A 149 -10.38 -9.13 2.78
N GLU A 150 -10.84 -10.36 2.99
CA GLU A 150 -12.20 -10.67 3.46
C GLU A 150 -12.45 -10.07 4.86
N LYS A 151 -11.52 -10.25 5.80
CA LYS A 151 -11.59 -9.63 7.13
C LYS A 151 -11.72 -8.11 7.03
N THR A 152 -11.00 -7.50 6.11
CA THR A 152 -11.04 -6.03 5.92
C THR A 152 -12.36 -5.59 5.29
N LYS A 153 -12.88 -6.34 4.33
CA LYS A 153 -14.20 -6.07 3.74
C LYS A 153 -15.35 -6.27 4.74
N GLN A 154 -15.23 -7.20 5.67
CA GLN A 154 -16.21 -7.38 6.76
C GLN A 154 -16.24 -6.16 7.68
N SER A 155 -15.11 -5.52 7.96
CA SER A 155 -15.04 -4.31 8.79
C SER A 155 -15.56 -3.05 8.07
N ASN A 156 -15.40 -2.97 6.75
CA ASN A 156 -15.90 -1.88 5.92
C ASN A 156 -16.27 -2.40 4.50
N PRO A 157 -17.55 -2.72 4.23
CA PRO A 157 -18.01 -3.20 2.93
C PRO A 157 -17.75 -2.22 1.77
N GLU A 158 -17.78 -0.91 2.04
CA GLU A 158 -17.55 0.14 1.04
C GLU A 158 -16.05 0.39 0.75
N LEU A 159 -15.15 -0.25 1.50
CA LEU A 159 -13.71 -0.12 1.32
C LEU A 159 -13.29 -0.43 -0.12
N LYS A 160 -12.57 0.49 -0.72
CA LYS A 160 -11.89 0.28 -2.00
C LYS A 160 -10.54 -0.39 -1.76
N ILE A 161 -10.32 -1.56 -2.36
CA ILE A 161 -9.05 -2.28 -2.26
C ILE A 161 -8.33 -2.22 -3.61
N THR A 162 -7.04 -1.90 -3.59
CA THR A 162 -6.13 -2.03 -4.73
C THR A 162 -5.06 -3.06 -4.41
N LEU A 163 -4.86 -4.03 -5.28
CA LEU A 163 -3.79 -5.03 -5.17
C LEU A 163 -2.76 -4.79 -6.25
N CYS A 164 -1.52 -4.59 -5.83
CA CYS A 164 -0.39 -4.34 -6.70
C CYS A 164 0.38 -5.65 -6.94
N THR A 165 0.71 -5.95 -8.18
CA THR A 165 1.51 -7.15 -8.50
C THR A 165 2.97 -6.96 -8.10
N PRO A 166 3.62 -7.96 -7.48
CA PRO A 166 5.07 -7.97 -7.31
C PRO A 166 5.78 -8.02 -8.66
N PHE A 167 7.02 -7.56 -8.71
CA PHE A 167 7.84 -7.47 -9.91
C PHE A 167 9.31 -7.69 -9.59
N VAL A 168 10.10 -7.98 -10.63
CA VAL A 168 11.55 -8.13 -10.57
C VAL A 168 12.15 -7.73 -11.92
N ALA A 169 13.38 -7.24 -11.93
CA ALA A 169 14.12 -6.94 -13.16
C ALA A 169 15.51 -7.59 -13.10
N LYS A 170 16.07 -7.90 -14.27
CA LYS A 170 17.42 -8.48 -14.39
C LYS A 170 18.48 -7.38 -14.29
N GLU A 171 18.64 -6.85 -13.07
CA GLU A 171 19.56 -5.74 -12.76
C GLU A 171 20.31 -5.94 -11.45
N GLY A 172 21.41 -5.23 -11.30
CA GLY A 172 22.26 -5.25 -10.12
C GLY A 172 22.74 -6.65 -9.75
N ASN A 173 22.99 -6.89 -8.48
CA ASN A 173 23.40 -8.20 -7.96
C ASN A 173 22.36 -9.29 -8.22
N LEU A 174 21.09 -8.93 -8.29
CA LEU A 174 20.03 -9.88 -8.58
C LEU A 174 20.11 -10.40 -10.02
N GLY A 175 20.43 -9.53 -10.96
CA GLY A 175 20.50 -9.85 -12.38
C GLY A 175 21.63 -10.84 -12.75
N ILE A 176 22.67 -10.93 -11.92
CA ILE A 176 23.80 -11.88 -12.07
C ILE A 176 23.63 -13.14 -11.20
N SER A 177 22.59 -13.22 -10.37
CA SER A 177 22.31 -14.38 -9.52
C SER A 177 21.95 -15.60 -10.36
N GLU A 178 22.47 -16.77 -10.01
CA GLU A 178 22.10 -18.05 -10.62
C GLU A 178 20.60 -18.36 -10.44
N ASP A 179 19.99 -17.86 -9.37
CA ASP A 179 18.58 -18.03 -9.05
C ASP A 179 17.65 -17.03 -9.79
N TYR A 180 18.19 -16.13 -10.63
CA TYR A 180 17.35 -15.08 -11.23
C TYR A 180 16.16 -15.65 -12.00
N ALA A 181 16.38 -16.66 -12.84
CA ALA A 181 15.31 -17.26 -13.65
C ALA A 181 14.21 -17.90 -12.78
N LEU A 182 14.61 -18.56 -11.70
CA LEU A 182 13.65 -19.14 -10.73
C LEU A 182 12.89 -18.07 -9.99
N ARG A 183 13.56 -17.02 -9.53
CA ARG A 183 12.95 -15.85 -8.87
C ARG A 183 11.96 -15.17 -9.79
N GLU A 184 12.31 -14.96 -11.04
CA GLU A 184 11.43 -14.34 -12.04
C GLU A 184 10.17 -15.19 -12.28
N ASP A 185 10.32 -16.51 -12.43
CA ASP A 185 9.17 -17.41 -12.56
C ASP A 185 8.24 -17.36 -11.35
N MET A 186 8.80 -17.46 -10.14
CA MET A 186 8.03 -17.39 -8.91
C MET A 186 7.34 -16.04 -8.74
N THR A 187 8.00 -14.93 -9.07
CA THR A 187 7.41 -13.58 -9.04
C THR A 187 6.23 -13.49 -9.99
N ARG A 188 6.36 -14.06 -11.20
CA ARG A 188 5.27 -14.10 -12.19
C ARG A 188 4.09 -14.93 -11.69
N ARG A 189 4.33 -16.05 -11.00
CA ARG A 189 3.28 -16.86 -10.37
C ARG A 189 2.57 -16.13 -9.23
N LEU A 190 3.29 -15.41 -8.35
CA LEU A 190 2.64 -14.56 -7.34
C LEU A 190 1.83 -13.43 -7.96
N ALA A 191 2.33 -12.81 -9.03
CA ALA A 191 1.57 -11.80 -9.76
C ALA A 191 0.28 -12.38 -10.38
N ALA A 192 0.30 -13.66 -10.81
CA ALA A 192 -0.91 -14.37 -11.26
C ALA A 192 -1.89 -14.58 -10.08
N CYS A 193 -1.42 -15.02 -8.91
CA CYS A 193 -2.25 -15.13 -7.70
C CYS A 193 -2.93 -13.78 -7.34
N VAL A 194 -2.20 -12.66 -7.44
CA VAL A 194 -2.77 -11.33 -7.20
C VAL A 194 -3.88 -11.00 -8.20
N ARG A 195 -3.71 -11.37 -9.49
CA ARG A 195 -4.75 -11.18 -10.51
C ARG A 195 -6.00 -12.01 -10.24
N GLU A 196 -5.82 -13.25 -9.78
CA GLU A 196 -6.93 -14.10 -9.35
C GLU A 196 -7.66 -13.51 -8.15
N LEU A 197 -6.94 -13.08 -7.12
CA LEU A 197 -7.51 -12.39 -5.96
C LEU A 197 -8.33 -11.16 -6.35
N CYS A 198 -7.85 -10.36 -7.31
CA CYS A 198 -8.62 -9.23 -7.82
C CYS A 198 -9.96 -9.66 -8.44
N LYS A 199 -9.97 -10.76 -9.22
CA LYS A 199 -11.19 -11.30 -9.81
C LYS A 199 -12.15 -11.84 -8.75
N GLU A 200 -11.63 -12.55 -7.75
CA GLU A 200 -12.43 -13.18 -6.70
C GLU A 200 -13.02 -12.17 -5.71
N THR A 201 -12.29 -11.10 -5.39
CA THR A 201 -12.66 -10.14 -4.33
C THR A 201 -13.22 -8.82 -4.84
N GLY A 202 -13.18 -8.59 -6.16
CA GLY A 202 -13.54 -7.31 -6.76
C GLY A 202 -12.52 -6.19 -6.51
N ALA A 203 -11.31 -6.52 -6.03
CA ALA A 203 -10.25 -5.55 -5.85
C ALA A 203 -9.72 -5.01 -7.18
N ILE A 204 -9.22 -3.78 -7.17
CA ILE A 204 -8.67 -3.10 -8.34
C ILE A 204 -7.23 -3.58 -8.55
N LEU A 205 -6.94 -4.15 -9.70
CA LEU A 205 -5.60 -4.58 -10.09
C LEU A 205 -4.72 -3.38 -10.46
N ILE A 206 -3.53 -3.29 -9.85
CA ILE A 206 -2.45 -2.38 -10.25
C ILE A 206 -1.29 -3.23 -10.78
N PRO A 207 -1.16 -3.41 -12.09
CA PRO A 207 -0.19 -4.34 -12.69
C PRO A 207 1.21 -3.72 -12.81
N PHE A 208 1.93 -3.61 -11.69
CA PHE A 208 3.29 -3.07 -11.68
C PHE A 208 4.27 -3.96 -12.43
N ASP A 209 4.11 -5.30 -12.36
CA ASP A 209 4.92 -6.24 -13.13
C ASP A 209 4.87 -5.92 -14.63
N THR A 210 3.67 -5.85 -15.21
CA THR A 210 3.48 -5.53 -16.64
C THR A 210 4.00 -4.14 -17.00
N MET A 211 3.86 -3.18 -16.08
CA MET A 211 4.42 -1.85 -16.29
C MET A 211 5.95 -1.89 -16.35
N PHE A 212 6.61 -2.56 -15.40
CA PHE A 212 8.06 -2.66 -15.39
C PHE A 212 8.61 -3.52 -16.52
N GLU A 213 7.99 -4.66 -16.85
CA GLU A 213 8.36 -5.44 -18.03
C GLU A 213 8.45 -4.57 -19.30
N LYS A 214 7.46 -3.70 -19.50
CA LYS A 214 7.47 -2.77 -20.63
C LYS A 214 8.55 -1.71 -20.50
N LEU A 215 8.79 -1.14 -19.32
CA LEU A 215 9.80 -0.10 -19.12
C LEU A 215 11.22 -0.63 -19.31
N VAL A 216 11.53 -1.79 -18.75
CA VAL A 216 12.87 -2.38 -18.83
C VAL A 216 13.20 -2.98 -20.21
N SER A 217 12.21 -3.18 -21.06
CA SER A 217 12.40 -3.65 -22.44
C SER A 217 12.71 -2.54 -23.45
N THR A 218 12.74 -1.28 -22.99
CA THR A 218 12.96 -0.09 -23.85
C THR A 218 14.05 0.77 -23.24
N GLU A 219 14.60 1.69 -24.04
CA GLU A 219 15.51 2.74 -23.54
C GLU A 219 14.77 3.69 -22.56
N PRO A 220 15.42 4.17 -21.50
CA PRO A 220 16.81 3.89 -21.09
C PRO A 220 16.99 2.50 -20.44
N ALA A 221 18.25 2.14 -20.13
CA ALA A 221 18.60 0.85 -19.52
C ALA A 221 17.72 0.50 -18.30
N PRO A 222 17.48 -0.81 -18.01
CA PRO A 222 16.62 -1.24 -16.91
C PRO A 222 16.97 -0.63 -15.55
N SER A 223 18.26 -0.43 -15.25
CA SER A 223 18.74 0.21 -14.01
C SER A 223 18.26 1.65 -13.80
N TYR A 224 17.85 2.34 -14.86
CA TYR A 224 17.19 3.63 -14.76
C TYR A 224 15.85 3.56 -14.04
N TRP A 225 15.18 2.41 -14.09
CA TRP A 225 13.86 2.19 -13.50
C TRP A 225 13.92 1.40 -12.19
N ILE A 226 14.76 0.34 -12.13
CA ILE A 226 14.95 -0.55 -10.99
C ILE A 226 16.46 -0.77 -10.83
N TRP A 227 17.06 -0.25 -9.74
CA TRP A 227 18.53 -0.16 -9.65
C TRP A 227 19.22 -1.45 -9.21
N ASP A 228 18.57 -2.30 -8.42
CA ASP A 228 19.12 -3.56 -7.86
C ASP A 228 18.35 -4.82 -8.27
N GLY A 229 17.39 -4.67 -9.16
CA GLY A 229 16.48 -5.73 -9.59
C GLY A 229 15.16 -5.81 -8.82
N ILE A 230 15.05 -5.12 -7.67
CA ILE A 230 13.85 -5.11 -6.80
C ILE A 230 13.33 -3.68 -6.57
N HIS A 231 14.23 -2.77 -6.17
CA HIS A 231 13.85 -1.45 -5.71
C HIS A 231 13.80 -0.44 -6.85
N PRO A 232 12.67 0.23 -7.07
CA PRO A 232 12.57 1.27 -8.07
C PRO A 232 13.44 2.48 -7.73
N THR A 233 13.98 3.11 -8.76
CA THR A 233 14.57 4.44 -8.67
C THR A 233 13.49 5.51 -8.46
N PRO A 234 13.83 6.78 -8.21
CA PRO A 234 12.83 7.87 -8.20
C PRO A 234 11.98 7.91 -9.48
N ALA A 235 12.57 7.60 -10.65
CA ALA A 235 11.84 7.51 -11.92
C ALA A 235 10.86 6.33 -11.93
N GLY A 236 11.29 5.16 -11.44
CA GLY A 236 10.45 3.98 -11.27
C GLY A 236 9.28 4.23 -10.32
N HIS A 237 9.54 4.81 -9.15
CA HIS A 237 8.49 5.20 -8.19
C HIS A 237 7.49 6.19 -8.78
N LYS A 238 7.95 7.14 -9.62
CA LYS A 238 7.03 8.05 -10.31
C LYS A 238 6.10 7.32 -11.28
N ARG A 239 6.60 6.33 -12.02
CA ARG A 239 5.77 5.49 -12.91
C ARG A 239 4.74 4.66 -12.13
N MET A 240 5.14 4.11 -10.97
CA MET A 240 4.23 3.41 -10.07
C MET A 240 3.11 4.33 -9.59
N ALA A 241 3.46 5.53 -9.14
CA ALA A 241 2.48 6.52 -8.67
C ALA A 241 1.47 6.90 -9.77
N ASP A 242 1.94 7.15 -10.99
CA ASP A 242 1.09 7.50 -12.13
C ASP A 242 0.10 6.38 -12.48
N LEU A 243 0.60 5.13 -12.51
CA LEU A 243 -0.25 3.98 -12.77
C LEU A 243 -1.29 3.77 -11.66
N TRP A 244 -0.87 3.90 -10.40
CA TRP A 244 -1.77 3.78 -9.26
C TRP A 244 -2.88 4.83 -9.29
N LEU A 245 -2.55 6.11 -9.45
CA LEU A 245 -3.50 7.22 -9.56
C LEU A 245 -4.50 7.01 -10.70
N LYS A 246 -4.01 6.55 -11.86
CA LYS A 246 -4.86 6.25 -13.02
C LYS A 246 -5.86 5.13 -12.76
N LYS A 247 -5.45 4.09 -12.00
CA LYS A 247 -6.27 2.89 -11.77
C LYS A 247 -7.16 3.00 -10.55
N ALA A 248 -6.66 3.52 -9.42
CA ALA A 248 -7.38 3.56 -8.16
C ALA A 248 -8.57 4.53 -8.19
N LYS A 249 -8.49 5.63 -8.94
CA LYS A 249 -9.58 6.63 -9.11
C LYS A 249 -10.18 7.06 -7.76
N ILE A 250 -9.32 7.60 -6.87
CA ILE A 250 -9.69 8.06 -5.53
C ILE A 250 -10.27 9.47 -5.53
#